data_08410d99ccba53e58b3c8aed02f396a7
#
_entry.id   08410d99ccba53e58b3c8aed02f396a7
#
_cell.length_a   1.000
_cell.length_b   1.000
_cell.length_c   1.000
_cell.angle_alpha   90.00
_cell.angle_beta   90.00
_cell.angle_gamma   90.00
#
_symmetry.space_group_name_H-M   'P 1'
#
loop_
_entity.id
_entity.type
_entity.pdbx_description
1 polymer ?
#
loop_
_entity_poly.entity_id
_entity_poly.type
_entity_poly.pdbx_seq_one_letter_code
_entity_poly.pdbx_strand_id
1 'polypeptide(L)'
;GEIGGQFNLAKRVPGKEEFAETLRYFGKRIETTGVALKLGTRATAEALVAGKYDEVVLATGVVPRSPGIPGQEHPKVVSYVDVLLGRKPVGERVAIVGAGGIGFDVATFLVEGAEGHGRDLERWKAEWGVADPATARGGLVKPRPAKAARRVTLLQRKATRPGAGLAKTTGWIH
;
A
#
# COMPACT_ATOMS: atom_id res chain seq x y z
N GLY A 1 -6.29 18.57 0.71
CA GLY A 1 -6.17 17.35 1.40
C GLY A 1 -7.47 16.57 1.45
N GLU A 2 -7.34 15.33 1.78
CA GLU A 2 -8.45 14.38 1.97
C GLU A 2 -8.20 13.59 3.26
N ILE A 3 -9.26 12.99 3.82
CA ILE A 3 -9.12 12.08 4.97
C ILE A 3 -8.39 10.81 4.54
N GLY A 4 -7.87 10.05 5.50
CA GLY A 4 -7.38 8.69 5.29
C GLY A 4 -5.87 8.50 5.40
N GLY A 5 -5.08 9.56 5.35
CA GLY A 5 -3.63 9.43 5.57
C GLY A 5 -3.01 8.30 4.77
N GLN A 6 -2.44 7.30 5.44
CA GLN A 6 -1.77 6.17 4.78
C GLN A 6 -2.72 5.19 4.07
N PHE A 7 -4.02 5.16 4.37
CA PHE A 7 -4.98 4.39 3.59
C PHE A 7 -5.02 4.85 2.12
N ASN A 8 -4.72 6.14 1.86
CA ASN A 8 -4.62 6.66 0.50
C ASN A 8 -3.43 6.09 -0.29
N LEU A 9 -2.43 5.56 0.40
CA LEU A 9 -1.33 4.80 -0.21
C LEU A 9 -1.69 3.31 -0.31
N ALA A 10 -2.19 2.74 0.79
CA ALA A 10 -2.52 1.32 0.87
C ALA A 10 -3.54 0.88 -0.19
N LYS A 11 -4.60 1.67 -0.43
CA LYS A 11 -5.62 1.39 -1.46
C LYS A 11 -5.08 1.30 -2.90
N ARG A 12 -3.81 1.70 -3.12
CA ARG A 12 -3.15 1.62 -4.44
C ARG A 12 -2.39 0.33 -4.66
N VAL A 13 -2.18 -0.44 -3.59
CA VAL A 13 -1.50 -1.74 -3.66
C VAL A 13 -2.50 -2.76 -4.19
N PRO A 14 -2.16 -3.53 -5.23
CA PRO A 14 -3.02 -4.60 -5.74
C PRO A 14 -3.52 -5.52 -4.63
N GLY A 15 -4.82 -5.83 -4.64
CA GLY A 15 -5.49 -6.63 -3.61
C GLY A 15 -5.87 -5.87 -2.34
N LYS A 16 -5.61 -4.56 -2.26
CA LYS A 16 -5.96 -3.69 -1.11
C LYS A 16 -6.90 -2.53 -1.50
N GLU A 17 -7.51 -2.60 -2.65
CA GLU A 17 -8.42 -1.57 -3.19
C GLU A 17 -9.63 -1.32 -2.29
N GLU A 18 -10.03 -2.32 -1.50
CA GLU A 18 -11.13 -2.23 -0.54
C GLU A 18 -10.93 -1.14 0.54
N PHE A 19 -9.70 -0.73 0.80
CA PHE A 19 -9.45 0.42 1.68
C PHE A 19 -10.10 1.72 1.19
N ALA A 20 -10.44 1.82 -0.08
CA ALA A 20 -11.24 2.92 -0.59
C ALA A 20 -12.63 2.98 0.05
N GLU A 21 -13.24 1.82 0.34
CA GLU A 21 -14.55 1.73 1.01
C GLU A 21 -14.47 2.19 2.46
N THR A 22 -13.37 1.91 3.16
CA THR A 22 -13.12 2.44 4.50
C THR A 22 -13.14 3.97 4.49
N LEU A 23 -12.46 4.59 3.53
CA LEU A 23 -12.43 6.04 3.41
C LEU A 23 -13.80 6.61 3.05
N ARG A 24 -14.54 5.97 2.16
CA ARG A 24 -15.91 6.34 1.80
C ARG A 24 -16.83 6.27 3.03
N TYR A 25 -16.76 5.18 3.78
CA TYR A 25 -17.57 5.01 4.99
C TYR A 25 -17.28 6.10 6.03
N PHE A 26 -16.02 6.33 6.40
CA PHE A 26 -15.68 7.34 7.39
C PHE A 26 -15.95 8.76 6.90
N GLY A 27 -15.77 9.05 5.62
CA GLY A 27 -16.19 10.33 5.04
C GLY A 27 -17.68 10.57 5.29
N LYS A 28 -18.53 9.57 4.99
CA LYS A 28 -19.96 9.66 5.25
C LYS A 28 -20.32 9.76 6.72
N ARG A 29 -19.61 9.03 7.58
CA ARG A 29 -19.81 9.09 9.04
C ARG A 29 -19.51 10.48 9.58
N ILE A 30 -18.42 11.12 9.18
CA ILE A 30 -18.06 12.50 9.57
C ILE A 30 -19.21 13.46 9.23
N GLU A 31 -19.73 13.38 8.00
CA GLU A 31 -20.87 14.21 7.57
C GLU A 31 -22.12 13.97 8.43
N THR A 32 -22.52 12.70 8.59
CA THR A 32 -23.79 12.33 9.25
C THR A 32 -23.76 12.53 10.76
N THR A 33 -22.59 12.53 11.39
CA THR A 33 -22.45 12.73 12.83
C THR A 33 -22.15 14.19 13.22
N GLY A 34 -22.05 15.09 12.22
CA GLY A 34 -21.82 16.51 12.47
C GLY A 34 -20.41 16.86 12.98
N VAL A 35 -19.42 15.98 12.72
CA VAL A 35 -18.02 16.25 13.09
C VAL A 35 -17.48 17.40 12.26
N ALA A 36 -16.95 18.45 12.92
CA ALA A 36 -16.30 19.57 12.25
C ALA A 36 -14.94 19.18 11.69
N LEU A 37 -14.89 18.79 10.41
CA LEU A 37 -13.67 18.41 9.73
C LEU A 37 -12.91 19.62 9.19
N LYS A 38 -11.66 19.80 9.61
CA LYS A 38 -10.77 20.88 9.16
C LYS A 38 -9.57 20.29 8.42
N LEU A 39 -9.70 20.13 7.10
CA LEU A 39 -8.60 19.66 6.24
C LEU A 39 -7.62 20.79 5.90
N GLY A 40 -6.37 20.40 5.58
CA GLY A 40 -5.33 21.37 5.22
C GLY A 40 -4.91 22.32 6.35
N THR A 41 -5.33 22.04 7.57
CA THR A 41 -5.08 22.89 8.74
C THR A 41 -4.07 22.21 9.66
N ARG A 42 -2.95 22.89 9.93
CA ARG A 42 -1.98 22.44 10.94
C ARG A 42 -2.46 22.87 12.33
N ALA A 43 -2.77 21.91 13.18
CA ALA A 43 -3.04 22.17 14.58
C ALA A 43 -1.74 22.54 15.31
N THR A 44 -1.75 23.67 16.04
CA THR A 44 -0.66 24.06 16.93
C THR A 44 -1.13 24.00 18.37
N ALA A 45 -0.21 23.98 19.33
CA ALA A 45 -0.53 23.96 20.74
C ALA A 45 -1.37 25.20 21.14
N GLU A 46 -1.00 26.36 20.60
CA GLU A 46 -1.69 27.63 20.87
C GLU A 46 -3.14 27.60 20.35
N ALA A 47 -3.35 27.07 19.15
CA ALA A 47 -4.68 26.94 18.56
C ALA A 47 -5.57 25.95 19.34
N LEU A 48 -4.99 24.87 19.86
CA LEU A 48 -5.70 23.89 20.68
C LEU A 48 -6.08 24.47 22.03
N VAL A 49 -5.18 25.19 22.69
CA VAL A 49 -5.45 25.89 23.96
C VAL A 49 -6.52 26.98 23.78
N ALA A 50 -6.42 27.80 22.73
CA ALA A 50 -7.42 28.83 22.42
C ALA A 50 -8.80 28.23 22.09
N GLY A 51 -8.84 27.00 21.57
CA GLY A 51 -10.05 26.25 21.27
C GLY A 51 -10.82 25.75 22.48
N LYS A 52 -10.22 25.78 23.67
CA LYS A 52 -10.82 25.36 24.96
C LYS A 52 -11.50 24.01 24.88
N TYR A 53 -10.86 23.04 24.22
CA TYR A 53 -11.32 21.65 24.13
C TYR A 53 -11.20 20.98 25.49
N ASP A 54 -12.17 20.15 25.87
CA ASP A 54 -12.11 19.33 27.07
C ASP A 54 -11.03 18.28 26.98
N GLU A 55 -10.90 17.64 25.81
CA GLU A 55 -9.90 16.60 25.53
C GLU A 55 -9.28 16.78 24.15
N VAL A 56 -8.03 16.39 24.03
CA VAL A 56 -7.29 16.38 22.75
C VAL A 56 -6.71 14.99 22.51
N VAL A 57 -7.15 14.33 21.45
CA VAL A 57 -6.61 13.04 21.04
C VAL A 57 -5.57 13.21 19.93
N LEU A 58 -4.33 12.79 20.20
CA LEU A 58 -3.25 12.83 19.22
C LEU A 58 -3.26 11.57 18.34
N ALA A 59 -3.76 11.71 17.12
CA ALA A 59 -3.83 10.66 16.11
C ALA A 59 -3.13 11.10 14.81
N THR A 60 -1.90 11.60 14.93
CA THR A 60 -1.16 12.28 13.86
C THR A 60 -0.60 11.36 12.77
N GLY A 61 -0.76 10.06 12.92
CA GLY A 61 -0.20 9.08 12.00
C GLY A 61 1.32 8.99 12.06
N VAL A 62 1.92 8.46 11.01
CA VAL A 62 3.38 8.28 10.89
C VAL A 62 3.89 8.85 9.57
N VAL A 63 5.14 9.28 9.57
CA VAL A 63 5.87 9.68 8.37
C VAL A 63 6.99 8.67 8.09
N PRO A 64 7.36 8.46 6.81
CA PRO A 64 8.48 7.61 6.46
C PRO A 64 9.77 8.10 7.13
N ARG A 65 10.49 7.17 7.77
CA ARG A 65 11.79 7.46 8.36
C ARG A 65 12.84 7.55 7.26
N SER A 66 13.68 8.58 7.29
CA SER A 66 14.93 8.59 6.51
C SER A 66 15.92 7.57 7.11
N PRO A 67 16.44 6.64 6.31
CA PRO A 67 17.40 5.65 6.82
C PRO A 67 18.80 6.23 7.10
N GLY A 68 19.14 7.40 6.57
CA GLY A 68 20.44 8.05 6.76
C GLY A 68 21.61 7.28 6.12
N ILE A 69 21.37 6.54 5.04
CA ILE A 69 22.41 5.74 4.36
C ILE A 69 23.09 6.55 3.25
N PRO A 70 24.42 6.36 3.04
CA PRO A 70 25.13 7.05 1.97
C PRO A 70 24.49 6.79 0.62
N GLY A 71 24.35 7.84 -0.19
CA GLY A 71 23.75 7.76 -1.53
C GLY A 71 22.23 7.84 -1.58
N GLN A 72 21.53 7.96 -0.46
CA GLN A 72 20.06 8.10 -0.46
C GLN A 72 19.57 9.36 -1.17
N GLU A 73 20.41 10.39 -1.31
CA GLU A 73 20.12 11.65 -2.02
C GLU A 73 20.29 11.55 -3.53
N HIS A 74 20.74 10.41 -4.03
CA HIS A 74 20.95 10.23 -5.47
C HIS A 74 19.61 10.32 -6.22
N PRO A 75 19.52 10.99 -7.40
CA PRO A 75 18.27 11.17 -8.15
C PRO A 75 17.52 9.88 -8.51
N LYS A 76 18.21 8.75 -8.59
CA LYS A 76 17.60 7.43 -8.81
C LYS A 76 16.95 6.84 -7.55
N VAL A 77 17.16 7.43 -6.38
CA VAL A 77 16.53 6.99 -5.13
C VAL A 77 15.18 7.70 -5.02
N VAL A 78 14.11 6.91 -4.90
CA VAL A 78 12.75 7.40 -4.81
C VAL A 78 12.07 6.86 -3.56
N SER A 79 11.23 7.68 -2.94
CA SER A 79 10.45 7.24 -1.78
C SER A 79 9.33 6.30 -2.23
N TYR A 80 8.95 5.34 -1.38
CA TYR A 80 7.81 4.47 -1.67
C TYR A 80 6.50 5.28 -1.82
N VAL A 81 6.39 6.41 -1.16
CA VAL A 81 5.25 7.32 -1.27
C VAL A 81 5.15 7.87 -2.70
N ASP A 82 6.27 8.34 -3.27
CA ASP A 82 6.30 8.87 -4.63
C ASP A 82 6.02 7.77 -5.66
N VAL A 83 6.48 6.55 -5.40
CA VAL A 83 6.20 5.37 -6.24
C VAL A 83 4.70 5.06 -6.24
N LEU A 84 4.09 4.87 -5.07
CA LEU A 84 2.68 4.52 -4.95
C LEU A 84 1.75 5.62 -5.45
N LEU A 85 2.14 6.89 -5.31
CA LEU A 85 1.37 8.02 -5.81
C LEU A 85 1.63 8.35 -7.30
N GLY A 86 2.55 7.64 -7.94
CA GLY A 86 2.91 7.88 -9.34
C GLY A 86 3.57 9.25 -9.58
N ARG A 87 4.18 9.84 -8.56
CA ARG A 87 4.81 11.17 -8.65
C ARG A 87 6.16 11.15 -9.39
N LYS A 88 6.80 9.99 -9.40
CA LYS A 88 8.08 9.79 -10.09
C LYS A 88 8.03 8.52 -10.95
N PRO A 89 8.59 8.54 -12.15
CA PRO A 89 8.68 7.35 -12.98
C PRO A 89 9.62 6.33 -12.35
N VAL A 90 9.32 5.05 -12.54
CA VAL A 90 10.12 3.93 -12.05
C VAL A 90 10.55 3.08 -13.25
N GLY A 91 11.84 2.77 -13.35
CA GLY A 91 12.40 1.97 -14.44
C GLY A 91 12.04 0.48 -14.32
N GLU A 92 12.57 -0.33 -15.25
CA GLU A 92 12.29 -1.76 -15.35
C GLU A 92 12.98 -2.61 -14.25
N ARG A 93 14.15 -2.16 -13.77
CA ARG A 93 14.96 -2.85 -12.75
C ARG A 93 14.97 -2.03 -11.48
N VAL A 94 14.37 -2.55 -10.41
CA VAL A 94 14.18 -1.85 -9.15
C VAL A 94 14.78 -2.63 -8.00
N ALA A 95 15.57 -1.94 -7.16
CA ALA A 95 15.99 -2.44 -5.86
C ALA A 95 15.18 -1.75 -4.77
N ILE A 96 14.54 -2.51 -3.89
CA ILE A 96 13.82 -2.00 -2.73
C ILE A 96 14.68 -2.23 -1.49
N VAL A 97 15.06 -1.16 -0.82
CA VAL A 97 15.84 -1.21 0.41
C VAL A 97 14.88 -1.32 1.60
N GLY A 98 14.70 -2.53 2.08
CA GLY A 98 13.78 -2.88 3.17
C GLY A 98 12.78 -3.95 2.75
N ALA A 99 12.79 -5.09 3.46
CA ALA A 99 11.90 -6.23 3.24
C ALA A 99 10.93 -6.40 4.42
N GLY A 100 10.30 -5.31 4.84
CA GLY A 100 9.13 -5.30 5.74
C GLY A 100 7.83 -5.24 4.94
N GLY A 101 6.67 -5.15 5.60
CA GLY A 101 5.37 -5.12 4.96
C GLY A 101 5.25 -4.09 3.83
N ILE A 102 5.71 -2.86 4.07
CA ILE A 102 5.72 -1.81 3.01
C ILE A 102 6.62 -2.22 1.82
N GLY A 103 7.77 -2.87 2.09
CA GLY A 103 8.66 -3.33 1.03
C GLY A 103 8.00 -4.39 0.13
N PHE A 104 7.25 -5.31 0.72
CA PHE A 104 6.46 -6.31 -0.02
C PHE A 104 5.31 -5.66 -0.78
N ASP A 105 4.56 -4.76 -0.16
CA ASP A 105 3.47 -4.03 -0.80
C ASP A 105 3.95 -3.26 -2.06
N VAL A 106 5.08 -2.57 -1.93
CA VAL A 106 5.69 -1.85 -3.06
C VAL A 106 6.22 -2.81 -4.12
N ALA A 107 6.76 -3.96 -3.71
CA ALA A 107 7.19 -4.99 -4.66
C ALA A 107 6.01 -5.53 -5.47
N THR A 108 4.90 -5.88 -4.82
CA THR A 108 3.66 -6.30 -5.48
C THR A 108 3.16 -5.24 -6.46
N PHE A 109 3.05 -3.99 -6.02
CA PHE A 109 2.64 -2.86 -6.88
C PHE A 109 3.52 -2.71 -8.11
N LEU A 110 4.84 -2.89 -7.98
CA LEU A 110 5.79 -2.75 -9.08
C LEU A 110 5.79 -3.94 -10.04
N VAL A 111 5.56 -5.16 -9.53
CA VAL A 111 5.54 -6.40 -10.31
C VAL A 111 4.24 -6.52 -11.09
N GLU A 112 3.10 -6.23 -10.47
CA GLU A 112 1.79 -6.33 -11.10
C GLU A 112 1.43 -5.13 -11.96
N GLY A 113 2.02 -3.96 -11.67
CA GLY A 113 1.69 -2.69 -12.32
C GLY A 113 0.48 -2.01 -11.70
N ALA A 114 0.23 -0.76 -12.13
CA ALA A 114 -0.83 0.08 -11.56
C ALA A 114 -2.27 -0.39 -11.86
N GLU A 115 -2.46 -1.26 -12.86
CA GLU A 115 -3.79 -1.70 -13.27
C GLU A 115 -4.34 -2.86 -12.43
N GLY A 116 -3.52 -3.48 -11.58
CA GLY A 116 -3.91 -4.58 -10.69
C GLY A 116 -4.77 -5.66 -11.37
N HIS A 117 -4.53 -6.93 -11.08
CA HIS A 117 -5.28 -8.02 -11.74
C HIS A 117 -6.63 -8.30 -11.08
N GLY A 118 -6.92 -7.73 -9.92
CA GLY A 118 -8.05 -8.09 -9.07
C GLY A 118 -9.44 -7.73 -9.61
N ARG A 119 -9.54 -6.94 -10.67
CA ARG A 119 -10.83 -6.54 -11.26
C ARG A 119 -11.22 -7.33 -12.51
N ASP A 120 -10.29 -8.08 -13.10
CA ASP A 120 -10.54 -8.93 -14.26
C ASP A 120 -10.61 -10.40 -13.79
N LEU A 121 -11.84 -10.90 -13.64
CA LEU A 121 -12.09 -12.25 -13.12
C LEU A 121 -11.50 -13.33 -14.03
N GLU A 122 -11.59 -13.17 -15.35
CA GLU A 122 -11.10 -14.19 -16.27
C GLU A 122 -9.57 -14.24 -16.30
N ARG A 123 -8.93 -13.08 -16.21
CA ARG A 123 -7.49 -12.98 -16.04
C ARG A 123 -7.05 -13.60 -14.71
N TRP A 124 -7.72 -13.27 -13.61
CA TRP A 124 -7.45 -13.85 -12.31
C TRP A 124 -7.59 -15.38 -12.33
N LYS A 125 -8.67 -15.90 -12.90
CA LYS A 125 -8.86 -17.36 -13.06
C LYS A 125 -7.71 -17.99 -13.84
N ALA A 126 -7.30 -17.39 -14.94
CA ALA A 126 -6.20 -17.91 -15.76
C ALA A 126 -4.87 -17.93 -15.00
N GLU A 127 -4.58 -16.87 -14.25
CA GLU A 127 -3.35 -16.76 -13.45
C GLU A 127 -3.28 -17.78 -12.32
N TRP A 128 -4.41 -18.05 -11.66
CA TRP A 128 -4.50 -19.00 -10.55
C TRP A 128 -4.85 -20.43 -10.99
N GLY A 129 -5.12 -20.64 -12.27
CA GLY A 129 -5.52 -21.94 -12.79
C GLY A 129 -6.90 -22.38 -12.33
N VAL A 130 -7.83 -21.43 -12.19
CA VAL A 130 -9.22 -21.70 -11.84
C VAL A 130 -10.06 -21.83 -13.10
N ALA A 131 -10.86 -22.91 -13.20
CA ALA A 131 -11.74 -23.19 -14.33
C ALA A 131 -13.12 -23.65 -13.85
N ASP A 132 -14.05 -23.81 -14.78
CA ASP A 132 -15.35 -24.39 -14.48
C ASP A 132 -15.20 -25.89 -14.14
N PRO A 133 -15.67 -26.36 -12.98
CA PRO A 133 -15.61 -27.77 -12.59
C PRO A 133 -16.40 -28.69 -13.55
N ALA A 134 -17.32 -28.18 -14.35
CA ALA A 134 -17.99 -28.94 -15.40
C ALA A 134 -17.06 -29.30 -16.58
N THR A 135 -16.02 -28.51 -16.80
CA THR A 135 -15.08 -28.67 -17.91
C THR A 135 -13.69 -29.15 -17.48
N ALA A 136 -13.32 -28.93 -16.23
CA ALA A 136 -12.04 -29.32 -15.67
C ALA A 136 -12.20 -29.98 -14.30
N ARG A 137 -11.58 -31.14 -14.11
CA ARG A 137 -11.67 -31.89 -12.84
C ARG A 137 -11.28 -31.03 -11.65
N GLY A 138 -12.22 -30.89 -10.70
CA GLY A 138 -12.05 -30.06 -9.50
C GLY A 138 -11.96 -28.56 -9.77
N GLY A 139 -12.32 -28.10 -10.98
CA GLY A 139 -12.21 -26.68 -11.34
C GLY A 139 -10.78 -26.16 -11.44
N LEU A 140 -9.80 -27.07 -11.69
CA LEU A 140 -8.39 -26.71 -11.72
C LEU A 140 -7.77 -26.99 -13.10
N VAL A 141 -7.01 -26.02 -13.59
CA VAL A 141 -6.18 -26.10 -14.79
C VAL A 141 -4.77 -25.59 -14.47
N LYS A 142 -3.84 -25.77 -15.41
CA LYS A 142 -2.48 -25.25 -15.23
C LYS A 142 -2.50 -23.71 -15.13
N PRO A 143 -1.97 -23.12 -14.04
CA PRO A 143 -1.85 -21.68 -13.89
C PRO A 143 -1.06 -21.03 -15.04
N ARG A 144 -1.48 -19.85 -15.44
CA ARG A 144 -0.81 -19.03 -16.45
C ARG A 144 -0.47 -17.67 -15.82
N PRO A 145 0.60 -17.59 -14.99
CA PRO A 145 0.96 -16.35 -14.30
C PRO A 145 1.28 -15.25 -15.33
N ALA A 146 0.85 -14.05 -15.03
CA ALA A 146 1.17 -12.89 -15.86
C ALA A 146 2.67 -12.60 -15.85
N LYS A 147 3.15 -12.00 -16.94
CA LYS A 147 4.52 -11.51 -17.00
C LYS A 147 4.67 -10.33 -16.05
N ALA A 148 5.68 -10.41 -15.18
CA ALA A 148 6.02 -9.30 -14.29
C ALA A 148 6.29 -8.01 -15.06
N ALA A 149 5.67 -6.91 -14.64
CA ALA A 149 5.86 -5.60 -15.27
C ALA A 149 7.28 -5.07 -15.04
N ARG A 150 7.94 -5.47 -13.95
CA ARG A 150 9.30 -5.05 -13.58
C ARG A 150 10.06 -6.18 -12.90
N ARG A 151 11.39 -6.11 -12.97
CA ARG A 151 12.27 -6.95 -12.15
C ARG A 151 12.56 -6.23 -10.84
N VAL A 152 12.06 -6.78 -9.75
CA VAL A 152 12.21 -6.22 -8.40
C VAL A 152 13.17 -7.08 -7.58
N THR A 153 14.07 -6.44 -6.84
CA THR A 153 14.99 -7.07 -5.88
C THR A 153 14.73 -6.45 -4.51
N LEU A 154 14.31 -7.27 -3.55
CA LEU A 154 14.19 -6.86 -2.14
C LEU A 154 15.54 -7.02 -1.44
N LEU A 155 15.98 -5.98 -0.75
CA LEU A 155 17.22 -5.96 0.02
C LEU A 155 16.90 -5.84 1.51
N GLN A 156 17.49 -6.69 2.32
CA GLN A 156 17.39 -6.61 3.78
C GLN A 156 18.74 -6.80 4.46
N ARG A 157 18.88 -6.19 5.62
CA ARG A 157 20.10 -6.31 6.43
C ARG A 157 20.19 -7.65 7.18
N LYS A 158 19.05 -8.24 7.53
CA LYS A 158 18.98 -9.51 8.26
C LYS A 158 19.32 -10.68 7.36
N ALA A 159 20.04 -11.67 7.88
CA ALA A 159 20.35 -12.92 7.17
C ALA A 159 19.17 -13.92 7.11
N THR A 160 18.07 -13.64 7.80
CA THR A 160 16.86 -14.48 7.79
C THR A 160 16.13 -14.39 6.45
N ARG A 161 15.26 -15.36 6.18
CA ARG A 161 14.37 -15.31 5.01
C ARG A 161 13.60 -13.98 4.99
N PRO A 162 13.53 -13.27 3.86
CA PRO A 162 12.66 -12.10 3.72
C PRO A 162 11.23 -12.46 4.14
N GLY A 163 10.58 -11.55 4.88
CA GLY A 163 9.23 -11.78 5.36
C GLY A 163 9.09 -12.54 6.68
N ALA A 164 10.14 -13.20 7.19
CA ALA A 164 10.07 -13.98 8.44
C ALA A 164 9.64 -13.19 9.69
N GLY A 165 9.77 -11.87 9.66
CA GLY A 165 9.35 -10.96 10.75
C GLY A 165 8.04 -10.24 10.48
N LEU A 166 7.30 -10.58 9.43
CA LEU A 166 5.99 -9.99 9.16
C LEU A 166 4.95 -10.48 10.19
N ALA A 167 3.98 -9.62 10.49
CA ALA A 167 2.83 -10.02 11.30
C ALA A 167 2.08 -11.18 10.64
N LYS A 168 1.38 -12.01 11.43
CA LYS A 168 0.71 -13.23 10.92
C LYS A 168 -0.13 -12.98 9.67
N THR A 169 -0.95 -11.94 9.67
CA THR A 169 -1.80 -11.58 8.52
C THR A 169 -0.98 -11.19 7.29
N THR A 170 -0.03 -10.29 7.45
CA THR A 170 0.84 -9.85 6.33
C THR A 170 1.72 -10.99 5.81
N GLY A 171 2.27 -11.81 6.72
CA GLY A 171 3.09 -12.98 6.34
C GLY A 171 2.32 -14.12 5.70
N TRP A 172 0.99 -14.15 5.84
CA TRP A 172 0.13 -15.09 5.12
C TRP A 172 -0.12 -14.64 3.67
N ILE A 173 -0.23 -13.32 3.45
CA ILE A 173 -0.51 -12.75 2.12
C ILE A 173 0.75 -12.77 1.22
N HIS A 174 1.94 -12.62 1.78
CA HIS A 174 3.23 -12.55 1.08
C HIS A 174 4.11 -13.79 1.34
#